data_050247581c0058e942dd5504d9a42534
#
_entry.id   050247581c0058e942dd5504d9a42534
#
_cell.length_a   1.000
_cell.length_b   1.000
_cell.length_c   1.000
_cell.angle_alpha   90.00
_cell.angle_beta   90.00
_cell.angle_gamma   90.00
#
_symmetry.space_group_name_H-M   'P 1'
#
loop_
_entity.id
_entity.type
_entity.pdbx_description
1 polymer ?
#
loop_
_entity_poly.entity_id
_entity_poly.type
_entity_poly.pdbx_seq_one_letter_code
_entity_poly.pdbx_strand_id
1 'polypeptide(L)'
;MGVIKMSNRLGILLAAGIFFIFASVFLIIAEISKRISENKVKNFQGEAEGEVLEVIKSGRDGVGGKLTDTFVVYQYEVNKHKYIVKPYVLLKNATINQRYFDSENVTCITYMGTHGMSRQTKYRVGESITVKYELENPKKHEILNDKDKMFAYKGFKIAGSIIMIIPIILVIVSFFV
;
A
#
# COMPACT_ATOMS: atom_id res chain seq x y z
N MET A 1 -15.16 -21.95 -46.22
CA MET A 1 -14.09 -21.07 -45.67
C MET A 1 -14.58 -19.99 -44.71
N GLY A 2 -15.82 -19.47 -44.82
CA GLY A 2 -16.36 -18.40 -43.99
C GLY A 2 -16.63 -18.76 -42.52
N VAL A 3 -17.05 -19.97 -42.21
CA VAL A 3 -17.43 -20.41 -40.85
C VAL A 3 -16.21 -20.49 -39.90
N ILE A 4 -15.06 -20.95 -40.38
CA ILE A 4 -13.83 -21.04 -39.59
C ILE A 4 -13.29 -19.64 -39.26
N LYS A 5 -13.40 -18.70 -40.21
CA LYS A 5 -12.97 -17.32 -40.04
C LYS A 5 -13.80 -16.58 -38.99
N MET A 6 -15.11 -16.82 -38.95
CA MET A 6 -16.04 -16.24 -37.98
C MET A 6 -15.79 -16.79 -36.58
N SER A 7 -15.44 -18.07 -36.44
CA SER A 7 -15.08 -18.71 -35.16
C SER A 7 -13.80 -18.11 -34.55
N ASN A 8 -12.77 -17.84 -35.36
CA ASN A 8 -11.52 -17.23 -34.90
C ASN A 8 -11.71 -15.80 -34.38
N ARG A 9 -12.46 -14.98 -35.09
CA ARG A 9 -12.82 -13.62 -34.65
C ARG A 9 -13.56 -13.61 -33.32
N LEU A 10 -14.54 -14.49 -33.16
CA LEU A 10 -15.30 -14.59 -31.91
C LEU A 10 -14.39 -14.98 -30.75
N GLY A 11 -13.48 -15.93 -30.95
CA GLY A 11 -12.50 -16.34 -29.93
C GLY A 11 -11.59 -15.18 -29.50
N ILE A 12 -11.09 -14.38 -30.46
CA ILE A 12 -10.24 -13.21 -30.16
C ILE A 12 -11.02 -12.15 -29.37
N LEU A 13 -12.26 -11.88 -29.75
CA LEU A 13 -13.12 -10.89 -29.06
C LEU A 13 -13.48 -11.34 -27.63
N LEU A 14 -13.74 -12.62 -27.42
CA LEU A 14 -13.97 -13.18 -26.08
C LEU A 14 -12.72 -13.04 -25.20
N ALA A 15 -11.54 -13.37 -25.73
CA ALA A 15 -10.27 -13.17 -25.02
C ALA A 15 -10.04 -11.69 -24.67
N ALA A 16 -10.29 -10.78 -25.61
CA ALA A 16 -10.21 -9.34 -25.37
C ALA A 16 -11.16 -8.89 -24.24
N GLY A 17 -12.39 -9.41 -24.23
CA GLY A 17 -13.37 -9.13 -23.16
C GLY A 17 -12.88 -9.57 -21.79
N ILE A 18 -12.28 -10.77 -21.68
CA ILE A 18 -11.73 -11.28 -20.42
C ILE A 18 -10.60 -10.36 -19.93
N PHE A 19 -9.62 -10.04 -20.77
CA PHE A 19 -8.52 -9.13 -20.40
C PHE A 19 -9.02 -7.74 -20.02
N PHE A 20 -10.04 -7.23 -20.69
CA PHE A 20 -10.66 -5.95 -20.37
C PHE A 20 -11.26 -5.95 -18.96
N ILE A 21 -11.98 -7.03 -18.59
CA ILE A 21 -12.55 -7.19 -17.24
C ILE A 21 -11.43 -7.22 -16.19
N PHE A 22 -10.38 -8.03 -16.41
CA PHE A 22 -9.24 -8.09 -15.50
C PHE A 22 -8.57 -6.74 -15.31
N ALA A 23 -8.26 -6.03 -16.39
CA ALA A 23 -7.66 -4.70 -16.33
C ALA A 23 -8.54 -3.71 -15.55
N SER A 24 -9.85 -3.73 -15.79
CA SER A 24 -10.82 -2.87 -15.11
C SER A 24 -10.85 -3.13 -13.60
N VAL A 25 -10.78 -4.40 -13.17
CA VAL A 25 -10.72 -4.76 -11.75
C VAL A 25 -9.48 -4.14 -11.07
N PHE A 26 -8.30 -4.21 -11.68
CA PHE A 26 -7.09 -3.58 -11.13
C PHE A 26 -7.22 -2.07 -11.00
N LEU A 27 -7.79 -1.40 -12.00
CA LEU A 27 -8.01 0.05 -11.98
C LEU A 27 -9.03 0.46 -10.91
N ILE A 28 -10.10 -0.31 -10.75
CA ILE A 28 -11.12 -0.08 -9.72
C ILE A 28 -10.52 -0.26 -8.33
N ILE A 29 -9.74 -1.32 -8.08
CA ILE A 29 -9.07 -1.56 -6.81
C ILE A 29 -8.12 -0.40 -6.48
N ALA A 30 -7.34 0.08 -7.47
CA ALA A 30 -6.45 1.22 -7.30
C ALA A 30 -7.22 2.48 -6.86
N GLU A 31 -8.32 2.79 -7.52
CA GLU A 31 -9.13 3.98 -7.24
C GLU A 31 -9.83 3.88 -5.88
N ILE A 32 -10.42 2.71 -5.54
CA ILE A 32 -11.06 2.49 -4.25
C ILE A 32 -10.03 2.62 -3.11
N SER A 33 -8.86 1.99 -3.25
CA SER A 33 -7.80 2.05 -2.24
C SER A 33 -7.32 3.47 -1.99
N LYS A 34 -7.17 4.26 -3.07
CA LYS A 34 -6.83 5.69 -2.99
C LYS A 34 -7.89 6.48 -2.23
N ARG A 35 -9.18 6.34 -2.61
CA ARG A 35 -10.29 7.07 -1.99
C ARG A 35 -10.46 6.72 -0.51
N ILE A 36 -10.30 5.46 -0.13
CA ILE A 36 -10.36 5.04 1.28
C ILE A 36 -9.25 5.74 2.08
N SER A 37 -8.02 5.76 1.57
CA SER A 37 -6.90 6.43 2.24
C SER A 37 -7.11 7.95 2.36
N GLU A 38 -7.53 8.61 1.29
CA GLU A 38 -7.80 10.05 1.28
C GLU A 38 -8.97 10.43 2.21
N ASN A 39 -10.04 9.64 2.25
CA ASN A 39 -11.18 9.90 3.11
C ASN A 39 -10.83 9.77 4.60
N LYS A 40 -10.00 8.78 4.97
CA LYS A 40 -9.50 8.66 6.34
C LYS A 40 -8.74 9.91 6.76
N VAL A 41 -7.82 10.39 5.92
CA VAL A 41 -7.02 11.59 6.19
C VAL A 41 -7.90 12.84 6.29
N LYS A 42 -8.92 12.98 5.43
CA LYS A 42 -9.85 14.13 5.46
C LYS A 42 -10.68 14.22 6.73
N ASN A 43 -10.99 13.09 7.35
CA ASN A 43 -11.76 13.05 8.58
C ASN A 43 -10.95 13.46 9.82
N PHE A 44 -9.62 13.48 9.72
CA PHE A 44 -8.73 13.86 10.81
C PHE A 44 -8.44 15.36 10.76
N GLN A 45 -8.83 16.06 11.81
CA GLN A 45 -8.70 17.53 11.91
C GLN A 45 -7.35 17.96 12.52
N GLY A 46 -6.73 17.10 13.34
CA GLY A 46 -5.43 17.36 13.95
C GLY A 46 -4.29 17.07 12.97
N GLU A 47 -3.19 17.83 13.13
CA GLU A 47 -1.95 17.64 12.39
C GLU A 47 -0.76 17.76 13.32
N ALA A 48 0.21 16.87 13.19
CA ALA A 48 1.44 16.88 13.95
C ALA A 48 2.62 16.50 13.05
N GLU A 49 3.77 17.09 13.33
CA GLU A 49 5.03 16.60 12.76
C GLU A 49 5.45 15.35 13.49
N GLY A 50 5.92 14.38 12.73
CA GLY A 50 6.45 13.13 13.21
C GLY A 50 7.78 12.80 12.56
N GLU A 51 8.45 11.79 13.08
CA GLU A 51 9.74 11.34 12.62
C GLU A 51 9.79 9.82 12.56
N VAL A 52 10.42 9.29 11.53
CA VAL A 52 10.70 7.86 11.41
C VAL A 52 11.89 7.51 12.31
N LEU A 53 11.62 6.73 13.36
CA LEU A 53 12.62 6.32 14.34
C LEU A 53 13.46 5.14 13.84
N GLU A 54 12.80 4.17 13.22
CA GLU A 54 13.45 2.92 12.86
C GLU A 54 12.77 2.27 11.65
N VAL A 55 13.56 1.57 10.84
CA VAL A 55 13.10 0.68 9.77
C VAL A 55 13.52 -0.74 10.10
N ILE A 56 12.56 -1.55 10.55
CA ILE A 56 12.80 -2.93 10.98
C ILE A 56 12.75 -3.84 9.75
N LYS A 57 13.76 -4.69 9.61
CA LYS A 57 13.81 -5.73 8.57
C LYS A 57 13.43 -7.08 9.17
N SER A 58 12.45 -7.73 8.60
CA SER A 58 12.09 -9.11 8.95
C SER A 58 12.43 -10.03 7.81
N GLY A 59 13.23 -11.05 8.09
CA GLY A 59 13.46 -12.15 7.17
C GLY A 59 12.33 -13.18 7.29
N ARG A 60 11.70 -13.55 6.18
CA ARG A 60 10.77 -14.66 6.07
C ARG A 60 11.37 -15.70 5.15
N ASP A 61 11.53 -16.92 5.67
CA ASP A 61 11.94 -18.04 4.82
C ASP A 61 10.73 -18.46 3.97
N GLY A 62 10.83 -18.25 2.67
CA GLY A 62 9.80 -18.62 1.69
C GLY A 62 10.33 -19.58 0.65
N VAL A 63 9.42 -20.27 -0.06
CA VAL A 63 9.76 -21.10 -1.21
C VAL A 63 10.39 -20.21 -2.29
N GLY A 64 11.72 -20.31 -2.48
CA GLY A 64 12.46 -19.52 -3.48
C GLY A 64 13.41 -18.45 -2.94
N GLY A 65 13.65 -18.34 -1.62
CA GLY A 65 14.64 -17.44 -1.02
C GLY A 65 14.15 -16.63 0.17
N LYS A 66 15.07 -15.92 0.84
CA LYS A 66 14.76 -15.02 1.95
C LYS A 66 14.00 -13.80 1.44
N LEU A 67 12.73 -13.71 1.76
CA LEU A 67 11.93 -12.51 1.56
C LEU A 67 12.11 -11.60 2.77
N THR A 68 12.57 -10.37 2.54
CA THR A 68 12.74 -9.39 3.61
C THR A 68 11.59 -8.39 3.55
N ASP A 69 10.71 -8.44 4.54
CA ASP A 69 9.69 -7.41 4.75
C ASP A 69 10.29 -6.30 5.61
N THR A 70 9.96 -5.05 5.32
CA THR A 70 10.40 -3.91 6.12
C THR A 70 9.19 -3.20 6.75
N PHE A 71 9.35 -2.81 8.01
CA PHE A 71 8.33 -2.16 8.82
C PHE A 71 8.88 -0.83 9.36
N VAL A 72 8.00 0.14 9.50
CA VAL A 72 8.37 1.48 9.98
C VAL A 72 7.94 1.65 11.42
N VAL A 73 8.84 2.14 12.25
CA VAL A 73 8.52 2.70 13.57
C VAL A 73 8.66 4.20 13.48
N TYR A 74 7.65 4.93 13.87
CA TYR A 74 7.65 6.39 13.85
C TYR A 74 7.02 6.97 15.09
N GLN A 75 7.33 8.23 15.37
CA GLN A 75 6.77 8.99 16.47
C GLN A 75 6.11 10.27 15.98
N TYR A 76 5.17 10.77 16.75
CA TYR A 76 4.62 12.12 16.65
C TYR A 76 4.23 12.62 18.02
N GLU A 77 4.09 13.94 18.18
CA GLU A 77 3.77 14.55 19.46
C GLU A 77 2.51 15.40 19.36
N VAL A 78 1.62 15.23 20.33
CA VAL A 78 0.40 16.04 20.47
C VAL A 78 0.31 16.51 21.93
N ASN A 79 0.25 17.82 22.15
CA ASN A 79 0.13 18.41 23.49
C ASN A 79 1.21 17.92 24.48
N LYS A 80 2.46 17.86 24.05
CA LYS A 80 3.61 17.35 24.83
C LYS A 80 3.52 15.86 25.20
N HIS A 81 2.58 15.14 24.62
CA HIS A 81 2.47 13.69 24.75
C HIS A 81 2.98 13.00 23.49
N LYS A 82 3.89 12.06 23.63
CA LYS A 82 4.49 11.33 22.50
C LYS A 82 3.72 10.07 22.18
N TYR A 83 3.48 9.85 20.92
CA TYR A 83 2.88 8.64 20.38
C TYR A 83 3.92 7.91 19.53
N ILE A 84 4.23 6.67 19.90
CA ILE A 84 5.14 5.81 19.14
C ILE A 84 4.34 4.71 18.48
N VAL A 85 4.45 4.64 17.16
CA VAL A 85 3.71 3.70 16.31
C VAL A 85 4.65 2.62 15.83
N LYS A 86 4.34 1.38 16.16
CA LYS A 86 5.14 0.21 15.80
C LYS A 86 4.30 -0.89 15.18
N PRO A 87 4.88 -1.76 14.34
CA PRO A 87 4.17 -2.92 13.82
C PRO A 87 3.85 -3.92 14.94
N TYR A 88 2.67 -4.54 14.87
CA TYR A 88 2.37 -5.73 15.62
C TYR A 88 2.96 -6.92 14.87
N VAL A 89 4.22 -7.20 15.11
CA VAL A 89 4.90 -8.32 14.48
C VAL A 89 5.37 -9.25 15.58
N LEU A 90 4.84 -10.47 15.61
CA LEU A 90 5.39 -11.59 16.36
C LEU A 90 6.64 -12.10 15.62
N LEU A 91 7.67 -11.28 15.55
CA LEU A 91 8.93 -11.66 14.94
C LEU A 91 9.82 -12.26 16.01
N LYS A 92 10.17 -13.53 15.83
CA LYS A 92 11.12 -14.24 16.69
C LYS A 92 12.49 -13.54 16.84
N ASN A 93 12.85 -12.62 15.93
CA ASN A 93 14.17 -12.03 15.81
C ASN A 93 14.20 -10.50 15.60
N ALA A 94 13.12 -9.76 15.78
CA ALA A 94 13.15 -8.31 15.67
C ALA A 94 13.29 -7.70 17.08
N THR A 95 14.45 -7.19 17.39
CA THR A 95 14.69 -6.40 18.59
C THR A 95 14.25 -4.97 18.29
N ILE A 96 13.05 -4.61 18.72
CA ILE A 96 12.62 -3.20 18.74
C ILE A 96 13.35 -2.56 19.90
N ASN A 97 14.01 -1.44 19.64
CA ASN A 97 14.76 -0.74 20.66
C ASN A 97 13.79 -0.27 21.78
N GLN A 98 13.80 -0.94 22.94
CA GLN A 98 12.90 -0.64 24.05
C GLN A 98 13.12 0.75 24.67
N ARG A 99 14.26 1.41 24.35
CA ARG A 99 14.61 2.75 24.88
C ARG A 99 13.57 3.84 24.58
N TYR A 100 12.70 3.63 23.60
CA TYR A 100 11.66 4.61 23.26
C TYR A 100 10.44 4.57 24.18
N PHE A 101 10.31 3.56 25.04
CA PHE A 101 9.05 3.25 25.74
C PHE A 101 9.06 3.55 27.25
N ASP A 102 10.18 4.01 27.80
CA ASP A 102 10.38 4.12 29.24
C ASP A 102 10.05 5.50 29.85
N SER A 103 9.20 6.31 29.19
CA SER A 103 8.82 7.61 29.75
C SER A 103 7.32 7.69 30.05
N GLU A 104 6.96 8.36 31.15
CA GLU A 104 5.57 8.54 31.62
C GLU A 104 4.64 9.22 30.60
N ASN A 105 5.19 9.98 29.65
CA ASN A 105 4.44 10.73 28.64
C ASN A 105 4.46 10.07 27.25
N VAL A 106 4.59 8.75 27.17
CA VAL A 106 4.65 8.02 25.90
C VAL A 106 3.50 7.01 25.78
N THR A 107 2.76 7.08 24.69
CA THR A 107 1.78 6.04 24.34
C THR A 107 2.30 5.23 23.14
N CYS A 108 2.35 3.92 23.32
CA CYS A 108 2.68 3.01 22.23
C CYS A 108 1.42 2.57 21.49
N ILE A 109 1.44 2.71 20.18
CA ILE A 109 0.37 2.27 19.26
C ILE A 109 0.92 1.15 18.40
N THR A 110 0.17 0.06 18.28
CA THR A 110 0.54 -1.05 17.40
C THR A 110 -0.35 -1.08 16.17
N TYR A 111 0.24 -1.26 15.00
CA TYR A 111 -0.50 -1.49 13.76
C TYR A 111 -0.30 -2.93 13.25
N MET A 112 -1.32 -3.48 12.60
CA MET A 112 -1.25 -4.82 12.03
C MET A 112 -0.89 -4.74 10.55
N GLY A 113 0.05 -5.59 10.12
CA GLY A 113 0.43 -5.74 8.74
C GLY A 113 1.57 -4.85 8.25
N THR A 114 1.88 -4.96 6.98
CA THR A 114 2.81 -4.07 6.27
C THR A 114 2.06 -2.80 5.87
N HIS A 115 2.72 -1.65 5.93
CA HIS A 115 2.23 -0.43 5.30
C HIS A 115 2.23 -0.62 3.77
N GLY A 116 1.09 -1.05 3.23
CA GLY A 116 0.91 -1.31 1.81
C GLY A 116 1.39 -2.70 1.35
N MET A 117 1.24 -2.98 0.06
CA MET A 117 1.66 -4.24 -0.57
C MET A 117 3.17 -4.28 -0.87
N SER A 118 3.90 -3.23 -0.59
CA SER A 118 5.34 -3.17 -0.79
C SER A 118 6.03 -3.94 0.33
N ARG A 119 6.81 -4.94 -0.04
CA ARG A 119 7.68 -5.67 0.88
C ARG A 119 8.82 -4.80 1.44
N GLN A 120 9.06 -3.64 0.86
CA GLN A 120 10.08 -2.71 1.29
C GLN A 120 9.46 -1.32 1.47
N THR A 121 9.58 -0.79 2.68
CA THR A 121 9.14 0.57 2.96
C THR A 121 9.95 1.59 2.16
N LYS A 122 9.31 2.69 1.80
CA LYS A 122 9.91 3.85 1.14
C LYS A 122 10.41 4.91 2.12
N TYR A 123 10.23 4.66 3.40
CA TYR A 123 10.69 5.55 4.46
C TYR A 123 12.14 5.28 4.86
N ARG A 124 12.80 6.32 5.36
CA ARG A 124 14.18 6.26 5.88
C ARG A 124 14.18 6.70 7.35
N VAL A 125 15.10 6.19 8.12
CA VAL A 125 15.33 6.62 9.52
C VAL A 125 15.69 8.11 9.54
N GLY A 126 15.11 8.87 10.47
CA GLY A 126 15.26 10.32 10.58
C GLY A 126 14.41 11.11 9.59
N GLU A 127 13.58 10.46 8.79
CA GLU A 127 12.70 11.16 7.86
C GLU A 127 11.54 11.83 8.59
N SER A 128 11.31 13.12 8.33
CA SER A 128 10.14 13.84 8.82
C SER A 128 8.88 13.41 8.06
N ILE A 129 7.81 13.21 8.81
CA ILE A 129 6.48 12.83 8.29
C ILE A 129 5.42 13.74 8.89
N THR A 130 4.36 13.98 8.15
CA THR A 130 3.17 14.66 8.67
C THR A 130 2.12 13.62 9.05
N VAL A 131 1.64 13.67 10.28
CA VAL A 131 0.63 12.76 10.82
C VAL A 131 -0.67 13.53 11.01
N LYS A 132 -1.75 13.04 10.40
CA LYS A 132 -3.11 13.51 10.65
C LYS A 132 -3.75 12.63 11.72
N TYR A 133 -4.46 13.24 12.66
CA TYR A 133 -5.08 12.51 13.77
C TYR A 133 -6.45 13.07 14.15
N GLU A 134 -7.25 12.24 14.84
CA GLU A 134 -8.53 12.65 15.41
C GLU A 134 -8.28 13.45 16.71
N LEU A 135 -8.85 14.67 16.81
CA LEU A 135 -8.58 15.57 17.96
C LEU A 135 -8.95 14.96 19.31
N GLU A 136 -10.07 14.25 19.37
CA GLU A 136 -10.55 13.59 20.59
C GLU A 136 -9.77 12.31 20.94
N ASN A 137 -9.18 11.68 19.93
CA ASN A 137 -8.42 10.45 20.10
C ASN A 137 -7.18 10.40 19.18
N PRO A 138 -6.06 11.02 19.61
CA PRO A 138 -4.84 11.06 18.80
C PRO A 138 -4.26 9.68 18.43
N LYS A 139 -4.68 8.60 19.11
CA LYS A 139 -4.29 7.22 18.74
C LYS A 139 -4.84 6.82 17.37
N LYS A 140 -5.97 7.40 16.95
CA LYS A 140 -6.49 7.25 15.58
C LYS A 140 -5.81 8.28 14.69
N HIS A 141 -4.95 7.80 13.83
CA HIS A 141 -4.09 8.64 13.02
C HIS A 141 -3.75 7.97 11.68
N GLU A 142 -3.23 8.76 10.76
CA GLU A 142 -2.72 8.33 9.46
C GLU A 142 -1.57 9.24 9.03
N ILE A 143 -0.57 8.69 8.35
CA ILE A 143 0.48 9.51 7.74
C ILE A 143 -0.09 10.19 6.50
N LEU A 144 0.05 11.51 6.43
CA LEU A 144 -0.35 12.28 5.27
C LEU A 144 0.54 11.91 4.08
N ASN A 145 -0.08 11.60 2.93
CA ASN A 145 0.63 11.18 1.73
C ASN A 145 1.55 9.96 1.96
N ASP A 146 1.07 8.97 2.72
CA ASP A 146 1.81 7.75 3.04
C ASP A 146 2.44 7.14 1.79
N LYS A 147 3.78 7.16 1.74
CA LYS A 147 4.58 6.71 0.58
C LYS A 147 4.35 5.25 0.25
N ASP A 148 4.17 4.41 1.26
CA ASP A 148 4.00 2.97 1.06
C ASP A 148 2.62 2.66 0.50
N LYS A 149 1.57 3.33 1.00
CA LYS A 149 0.21 3.23 0.45
C LYS A 149 0.14 3.80 -0.96
N MET A 150 0.77 4.97 -1.19
CA MET A 150 0.83 5.58 -2.52
C MET A 150 1.56 4.70 -3.53
N PHE A 151 2.62 4.02 -3.13
CA PHE A 151 3.35 3.09 -4.00
C PHE A 151 2.49 1.91 -4.39
N ALA A 152 1.73 1.34 -3.45
CA ALA A 152 0.84 0.21 -3.71
C ALA A 152 -0.23 0.56 -4.75
N TYR A 153 -0.97 1.65 -4.56
CA TYR A 153 -2.03 2.00 -5.52
C TYR A 153 -1.49 2.41 -6.89
N LYS A 154 -0.32 3.09 -6.95
CA LYS A 154 0.37 3.38 -8.22
C LYS A 154 0.74 2.08 -8.95
N GLY A 155 1.21 1.07 -8.22
CA GLY A 155 1.50 -0.25 -8.78
C GLY A 155 0.28 -0.90 -9.43
N PHE A 156 -0.87 -0.91 -8.75
CA PHE A 156 -2.12 -1.43 -9.32
C PHE A 156 -2.58 -0.63 -10.53
N LYS A 157 -2.47 0.70 -10.49
CA LYS A 157 -2.84 1.55 -11.62
C LYS A 157 -1.96 1.27 -12.84
N ILE A 158 -0.65 1.17 -12.64
CA ILE A 158 0.29 0.85 -13.74
C ILE A 158 0.00 -0.54 -14.31
N ALA A 159 -0.14 -1.56 -13.44
CA ALA A 159 -0.46 -2.92 -13.88
C ALA A 159 -1.77 -2.98 -14.67
N GLY A 160 -2.83 -2.36 -14.17
CA GLY A 160 -4.11 -2.29 -14.86
C GLY A 160 -4.02 -1.57 -16.22
N SER A 161 -3.23 -0.48 -16.29
CA SER A 161 -3.02 0.25 -17.54
C SER A 161 -2.24 -0.58 -18.58
N ILE A 162 -1.22 -1.32 -18.16
CA ILE A 162 -0.47 -2.22 -19.05
C ILE A 162 -1.37 -3.35 -19.57
N ILE A 163 -2.13 -4.00 -18.68
CA ILE A 163 -3.05 -5.07 -19.06
C ILE A 163 -4.14 -4.56 -20.01
N MET A 164 -4.58 -3.30 -19.89
CA MET A 164 -5.57 -2.66 -20.77
C MET A 164 -5.10 -2.54 -22.22
N ILE A 165 -3.80 -2.52 -22.50
CA ILE A 165 -3.25 -2.49 -23.84
C ILE A 165 -3.56 -3.79 -24.60
N ILE A 166 -3.57 -4.93 -23.91
CA ILE A 166 -3.79 -6.25 -24.50
C ILE A 166 -5.14 -6.35 -25.23
N PRO A 167 -6.28 -6.05 -24.61
CA PRO A 167 -7.58 -6.12 -25.30
C PRO A 167 -7.67 -5.14 -26.47
N ILE A 168 -7.03 -3.98 -26.39
CA ILE A 168 -7.01 -3.02 -27.52
C ILE A 168 -6.29 -3.66 -28.71
N ILE A 169 -5.12 -4.26 -28.50
CA ILE A 169 -4.39 -4.95 -29.56
C ILE A 169 -5.21 -6.10 -30.13
N LEU A 170 -5.84 -6.93 -29.28
CA LEU A 170 -6.66 -8.07 -29.73
C LEU A 170 -7.86 -7.61 -30.56
N VAL A 171 -8.51 -6.52 -30.16
CA VAL A 171 -9.60 -5.94 -30.97
C VAL A 171 -9.08 -5.51 -32.34
N ILE A 172 -7.96 -4.80 -32.41
CA ILE A 172 -7.35 -4.38 -33.67
C ILE A 172 -7.04 -5.61 -34.55
N VAL A 173 -6.38 -6.63 -34.00
CA VAL A 173 -6.05 -7.87 -34.71
C VAL A 173 -7.31 -8.57 -35.25
N SER A 174 -8.42 -8.51 -34.52
CA SER A 174 -9.69 -9.13 -34.97
C SER A 174 -10.24 -8.56 -36.27
N PHE A 175 -9.82 -7.35 -36.67
CA PHE A 175 -10.22 -6.76 -37.97
C PHE A 175 -9.44 -7.33 -39.17
N PHE A 176 -8.26 -7.92 -38.91
CA PHE A 176 -7.39 -8.45 -39.96
C PHE A 176 -7.50 -9.97 -40.14
N VAL A 177 -8.20 -10.66 -39.23
CA VAL A 177 -8.47 -12.11 -39.25
C VAL A 177 -9.90 -12.37 -39.63
#